data_16b2739b53039094cff12c77da41ed5a
#
_entry.id   16b2739b53039094cff12c77da41ed5a
#
_cell.length_a   1.000
_cell.length_b   1.000
_cell.length_c   1.000
_cell.angle_alpha   90.00
_cell.angle_beta   90.00
_cell.angle_gamma   90.00
#
_symmetry.space_group_name_H-M   'P 1'
#
loop_
_entity.id
_entity.type
_entity.pdbx_description
1 polymer ?
#
loop_
_entity_poly.entity_id
_entity_poly.type
_entity_poly.pdbx_seq_one_letter_code
_entity_poly.pdbx_strand_id
1 'polypeptide(L)'
;GAKQHHVLASVILGINPYRAIIERAAHRSEESLSALDVAAHWHDHFLSEVSENDKILNDQAVCFFQVAAGAGLGELVIGRRGSPTRFEFDKSALSSFVDGKITTHEESEDEVEDDDPPAKPPSDSSVDSSNKVGSKELGQAIFVAHGKNKKPLEQLKRILDQFKIPYKVAVEEPNLGRPIGEKVRTIMQDCNCAILIFTADEEFQTKDGETIWRPSENVVYELGAAGYLYGNRVVILKEDTVEFPTNFKDLGYISFDKDQLAAQSMEVIRELIGFGIVKIST
;
A
#
# COMPACT_ATOMS: atom_id res chain seq x y z
N GLY A 1 -7.58 15.03 3.49
CA GLY A 1 -8.37 15.52 2.38
C GLY A 1 -7.55 15.68 1.10
N ALA A 2 -7.19 16.88 0.66
CA ALA A 2 -6.64 17.16 -0.68
C ALA A 2 -5.40 16.33 -1.09
N LYS A 3 -4.42 16.13 -0.21
CA LYS A 3 -3.23 15.29 -0.51
C LYS A 3 -3.58 13.82 -0.75
N GLN A 4 -4.60 13.29 -0.08
CA GLN A 4 -5.03 11.90 -0.27
C GLN A 4 -5.73 11.73 -1.63
N HIS A 5 -6.57 12.68 -2.03
CA HIS A 5 -7.23 12.68 -3.34
C HIS A 5 -6.19 12.67 -4.46
N HIS A 6 -5.14 13.47 -4.35
CA HIS A 6 -4.08 13.55 -5.37
C HIS A 6 -3.30 12.24 -5.50
N VAL A 7 -2.93 11.58 -4.39
CA VAL A 7 -2.23 10.28 -4.43
C VAL A 7 -3.09 9.22 -5.08
N LEU A 8 -4.38 9.12 -4.71
CA LEU A 8 -5.29 8.12 -5.28
C LEU A 8 -5.61 8.41 -6.76
N ALA A 9 -5.68 9.69 -7.14
CA ALA A 9 -5.76 10.11 -8.54
C ALA A 9 -4.55 9.61 -9.35
N SER A 10 -3.34 9.75 -8.81
CA SER A 10 -2.11 9.26 -9.45
C SER A 10 -2.11 7.73 -9.59
N VAL A 11 -2.64 6.99 -8.60
CA VAL A 11 -2.80 5.53 -8.68
C VAL A 11 -3.74 5.15 -9.83
N ILE A 12 -4.88 5.83 -9.97
CA ILE A 12 -5.82 5.59 -11.07
C ILE A 12 -5.15 5.82 -12.42
N LEU A 13 -4.41 6.91 -12.57
CA LEU A 13 -3.71 7.23 -13.82
C LEU A 13 -2.58 6.24 -14.15
N GLY A 14 -1.94 5.66 -13.13
CA GLY A 14 -0.86 4.69 -13.29
C GLY A 14 -1.30 3.27 -13.64
N ILE A 15 -2.58 2.93 -13.46
CA ILE A 15 -3.12 1.58 -13.71
C ILE A 15 -4.03 1.63 -14.94
N ASN A 16 -3.58 1.06 -16.06
CA ASN A 16 -4.31 1.12 -17.34
C ASN A 16 -5.79 0.70 -17.25
N PRO A 17 -6.16 -0.45 -16.64
CA PRO A 17 -7.56 -0.83 -16.49
C PRO A 17 -8.40 0.20 -15.71
N TYR A 18 -7.83 0.85 -14.69
CA TYR A 18 -8.52 1.86 -13.87
C TYR A 18 -8.75 3.14 -14.67
N ARG A 19 -7.69 3.62 -15.32
CA ARG A 19 -7.75 4.81 -16.17
C ARG A 19 -8.78 4.66 -17.27
N ALA A 20 -8.80 3.50 -17.94
CA ALA A 20 -9.74 3.23 -19.02
C ALA A 20 -11.21 3.30 -18.59
N ILE A 21 -11.56 2.86 -17.36
CA ILE A 21 -12.92 3.00 -16.82
C ILE A 21 -13.28 4.46 -16.61
N ILE A 22 -12.36 5.27 -16.06
CA ILE A 22 -12.60 6.70 -15.82
C ILE A 22 -12.76 7.45 -17.15
N GLU A 23 -11.88 7.21 -18.12
CA GLU A 23 -11.97 7.81 -19.46
C GLU A 23 -13.28 7.39 -20.17
N ARG A 24 -13.66 6.12 -20.08
CA ARG A 24 -14.93 5.61 -20.61
C ARG A 24 -16.13 6.30 -19.97
N ALA A 25 -16.15 6.38 -18.63
CA ALA A 25 -17.26 6.99 -17.89
C ALA A 25 -17.40 8.48 -18.26
N ALA A 26 -16.28 9.22 -18.37
CA ALA A 26 -16.28 10.61 -18.79
C ALA A 26 -16.77 10.79 -20.22
N HIS A 27 -16.23 10.01 -21.17
CA HIS A 27 -16.56 10.12 -22.58
C HIS A 27 -18.03 9.77 -22.87
N ARG A 28 -18.59 8.79 -22.16
CA ARG A 28 -19.98 8.36 -22.32
C ARG A 28 -20.96 9.07 -21.40
N SER A 29 -20.47 9.97 -20.53
CA SER A 29 -21.28 10.63 -19.49
C SER A 29 -22.05 9.63 -18.62
N GLU A 30 -21.43 8.48 -18.31
CA GLU A 30 -22.04 7.44 -17.51
C GLU A 30 -22.24 7.95 -16.07
N GLU A 31 -23.46 7.80 -15.57
CA GLU A 31 -23.79 8.23 -14.19
C GLU A 31 -23.37 7.19 -13.16
N SER A 32 -23.42 5.92 -13.53
CA SER A 32 -23.00 4.82 -12.67
C SER A 32 -22.53 3.61 -13.46
N LEU A 33 -21.64 2.80 -12.86
CA LEU A 33 -21.22 1.49 -13.35
C LEU A 33 -21.31 0.47 -12.24
N SER A 34 -21.83 -0.72 -12.55
CA SER A 34 -21.76 -1.84 -11.61
C SER A 34 -20.39 -2.51 -11.64
N ALA A 35 -20.05 -3.24 -10.56
CA ALA A 35 -18.80 -4.02 -10.53
C ALA A 35 -18.76 -5.07 -11.64
N LEU A 36 -19.92 -5.60 -12.05
CA LEU A 36 -20.02 -6.53 -13.17
C LEU A 36 -19.73 -5.86 -14.52
N ASP A 37 -20.18 -4.61 -14.74
CA ASP A 37 -19.89 -3.86 -15.97
C ASP A 37 -18.40 -3.55 -16.10
N VAL A 38 -17.76 -3.21 -14.98
CA VAL A 38 -16.31 -2.96 -14.92
C VAL A 38 -15.55 -4.26 -15.15
N ALA A 39 -15.93 -5.35 -14.48
CA ALA A 39 -15.32 -6.67 -14.63
C ALA A 39 -15.42 -7.15 -16.10
N ALA A 40 -16.58 -7.05 -16.73
CA ALA A 40 -16.77 -7.40 -18.13
C ALA A 40 -15.86 -6.57 -19.05
N HIS A 41 -15.79 -5.26 -18.85
CA HIS A 41 -14.93 -4.39 -19.65
C HIS A 41 -13.45 -4.75 -19.51
N TRP A 42 -13.00 -5.07 -18.31
CA TRP A 42 -11.60 -5.48 -18.07
C TRP A 42 -11.29 -6.84 -18.67
N HIS A 43 -12.23 -7.80 -18.55
CA HIS A 43 -12.10 -9.10 -19.19
C HIS A 43 -11.92 -8.97 -20.71
N ASP A 44 -12.70 -8.11 -21.35
CA ASP A 44 -12.70 -7.95 -22.80
C ASP A 44 -11.49 -7.18 -23.34
N HIS A 45 -10.93 -6.26 -22.56
CA HIS A 45 -9.92 -5.32 -23.07
C HIS A 45 -8.56 -5.38 -22.35
N PHE A 46 -8.48 -5.96 -21.15
CA PHE A 46 -7.30 -5.95 -20.29
C PHE A 46 -6.93 -7.31 -19.69
N LEU A 47 -7.30 -8.40 -20.35
CA LEU A 47 -7.13 -9.77 -19.84
C LEU A 47 -5.68 -10.10 -19.45
N SER A 48 -4.69 -9.46 -20.07
CA SER A 48 -3.26 -9.63 -19.72
C SER A 48 -2.84 -8.89 -18.44
N GLU A 49 -3.64 -7.93 -17.97
CA GLU A 49 -3.35 -7.08 -16.80
C GLU A 49 -4.26 -7.38 -15.60
N VAL A 50 -5.30 -8.20 -15.79
CA VAL A 50 -6.30 -8.52 -14.76
C VAL A 50 -6.47 -10.04 -14.62
N SER A 51 -7.26 -10.48 -13.64
CA SER A 51 -7.53 -11.90 -13.42
C SER A 51 -8.51 -12.46 -14.46
N GLU A 52 -8.27 -13.70 -14.92
CA GLU A 52 -9.24 -14.44 -15.73
C GLU A 52 -10.42 -15.00 -14.92
N ASN A 53 -10.34 -14.96 -13.60
CA ASN A 53 -11.40 -15.48 -12.72
C ASN A 53 -12.45 -14.41 -12.45
N ASP A 54 -13.69 -14.64 -12.88
CA ASP A 54 -14.81 -13.69 -12.78
C ASP A 54 -15.04 -13.18 -11.36
N LYS A 55 -14.91 -14.04 -10.35
CA LYS A 55 -15.09 -13.63 -8.96
C LYS A 55 -13.99 -12.67 -8.52
N ILE A 56 -12.73 -13.00 -8.82
CA ILE A 56 -11.59 -12.14 -8.50
C ILE A 56 -11.69 -10.82 -9.26
N LEU A 57 -12.10 -10.88 -10.51
CA LEU A 57 -12.27 -9.70 -11.36
C LEU A 57 -13.36 -8.75 -10.82
N ASN A 58 -14.47 -9.32 -10.33
CA ASN A 58 -15.52 -8.54 -9.67
C ASN A 58 -15.02 -7.91 -8.34
N ASP A 59 -14.23 -8.64 -7.55
CA ASP A 59 -13.65 -8.12 -6.32
C ASP A 59 -12.62 -7.01 -6.61
N GLN A 60 -11.82 -7.14 -7.67
CA GLN A 60 -10.94 -6.09 -8.18
C GLN A 60 -11.71 -4.83 -8.60
N ALA A 61 -12.87 -4.98 -9.24
CA ALA A 61 -13.73 -3.85 -9.61
C ALA A 61 -14.26 -3.11 -8.36
N VAL A 62 -14.61 -3.83 -7.30
CA VAL A 62 -15.01 -3.22 -6.02
C VAL A 62 -13.82 -2.49 -5.37
N CYS A 63 -12.61 -3.04 -5.42
CA CYS A 63 -11.40 -2.35 -4.96
C CYS A 63 -11.16 -1.05 -5.75
N PHE A 64 -11.32 -1.08 -7.06
CA PHE A 64 -11.24 0.13 -7.90
C PHE A 64 -12.24 1.20 -7.46
N PHE A 65 -13.50 0.82 -7.15
CA PHE A 65 -14.51 1.76 -6.66
C PHE A 65 -14.11 2.42 -5.34
N GLN A 66 -13.44 1.68 -4.44
CA GLN A 66 -12.92 2.27 -3.20
C GLN A 66 -11.81 3.29 -3.48
N VAL A 67 -10.93 3.01 -4.43
CA VAL A 67 -9.87 3.95 -4.85
C VAL A 67 -10.49 5.17 -5.51
N ALA A 68 -11.46 5.02 -6.39
CA ALA A 68 -12.18 6.11 -7.07
C ALA A 68 -12.94 7.00 -6.08
N ALA A 69 -13.63 6.41 -5.08
CA ALA A 69 -14.27 7.15 -3.99
C ALA A 69 -13.25 7.93 -3.16
N GLY A 70 -12.14 7.29 -2.81
CA GLY A 70 -11.05 7.95 -2.10
C GLY A 70 -10.36 9.05 -2.90
N ALA A 71 -10.40 9.01 -4.23
CA ALA A 71 -9.94 10.07 -5.13
C ALA A 71 -10.98 11.19 -5.32
N GLY A 72 -12.18 11.05 -4.73
CA GLY A 72 -13.25 12.04 -4.83
C GLY A 72 -14.00 12.05 -6.16
N LEU A 73 -13.96 10.93 -6.91
CA LEU A 73 -14.59 10.83 -8.22
C LEU A 73 -16.08 10.43 -8.17
N GLY A 74 -16.61 10.18 -6.97
CA GLY A 74 -17.99 9.77 -6.74
C GLY A 74 -18.17 8.93 -5.49
N GLU A 75 -19.25 8.15 -5.43
CA GLU A 75 -19.63 7.36 -4.26
C GLU A 75 -19.77 5.87 -4.57
N LEU A 76 -19.28 5.04 -3.65
CA LEU A 76 -19.46 3.59 -3.68
C LEU A 76 -20.80 3.20 -3.05
N VAL A 77 -21.67 2.58 -3.81
CA VAL A 77 -22.95 2.04 -3.36
C VAL A 77 -22.88 0.53 -3.26
N ILE A 78 -22.87 0.02 -2.03
CA ILE A 78 -22.78 -1.43 -1.78
C ILE A 78 -24.11 -2.10 -2.13
N GLY A 79 -24.05 -3.11 -2.99
CA GLY A 79 -25.19 -3.91 -3.39
C GLY A 79 -25.80 -4.69 -2.22
N ARG A 80 -27.15 -4.80 -2.21
CA ARG A 80 -27.90 -5.57 -1.19
C ARG A 80 -28.99 -6.39 -1.87
N ARG A 81 -29.30 -7.57 -1.31
CA ARG A 81 -30.42 -8.44 -1.75
C ARG A 81 -30.39 -8.79 -3.25
N GLY A 82 -29.21 -9.09 -3.78
CA GLY A 82 -29.04 -9.48 -5.18
C GLY A 82 -28.77 -8.33 -6.16
N SER A 83 -28.78 -7.08 -5.72
CA SER A 83 -28.30 -5.96 -6.53
C SER A 83 -26.77 -5.91 -6.51
N PRO A 84 -26.09 -5.70 -7.64
CA PRO A 84 -24.64 -5.59 -7.68
C PRO A 84 -24.15 -4.31 -6.99
N THR A 85 -22.96 -4.35 -6.44
CA THR A 85 -22.23 -3.15 -6.00
C THR A 85 -21.95 -2.27 -7.20
N ARG A 86 -22.15 -0.95 -7.08
CA ARG A 86 -21.97 0.02 -8.15
C ARG A 86 -21.25 1.27 -7.65
N PHE A 87 -20.71 2.03 -8.58
CA PHE A 87 -20.12 3.33 -8.33
C PHE A 87 -20.93 4.40 -9.04
N GLU A 88 -21.31 5.44 -8.32
CA GLU A 88 -22.02 6.61 -8.83
C GLU A 88 -21.01 7.74 -9.00
N PHE A 89 -20.81 8.20 -10.24
CA PHE A 89 -19.80 9.21 -10.58
C PHE A 89 -20.27 10.62 -10.27
N ASP A 90 -19.39 11.45 -9.71
CA ASP A 90 -19.56 12.89 -9.70
C ASP A 90 -19.10 13.46 -11.05
N LYS A 91 -20.05 14.00 -11.83
CA LYS A 91 -19.78 14.50 -13.19
C LYS A 91 -18.75 15.64 -13.22
N SER A 92 -18.77 16.50 -12.20
CA SER A 92 -17.85 17.65 -12.14
C SER A 92 -16.43 17.19 -11.79
N ALA A 93 -16.30 16.28 -10.83
CA ALA A 93 -15.02 15.69 -10.45
C ALA A 93 -14.44 14.85 -11.59
N LEU A 94 -15.28 14.05 -12.28
CA LEU A 94 -14.88 13.23 -13.41
C LEU A 94 -14.33 14.07 -14.57
N SER A 95 -15.04 15.17 -14.94
CA SER A 95 -14.59 16.09 -15.97
C SER A 95 -13.28 16.76 -15.59
N SER A 96 -13.16 17.26 -14.36
CA SER A 96 -11.94 17.89 -13.86
C SER A 96 -10.74 16.93 -13.82
N PHE A 97 -11.00 15.66 -13.55
CA PHE A 97 -9.97 14.61 -13.55
C PHE A 97 -9.43 14.37 -14.95
N VAL A 98 -10.31 14.21 -15.94
CA VAL A 98 -9.90 13.95 -17.34
C VAL A 98 -9.25 15.17 -17.97
N ASP A 99 -9.70 16.38 -17.64
CA ASP A 99 -9.12 17.64 -18.12
C ASP A 99 -7.77 17.99 -17.47
N GLY A 100 -7.25 17.14 -16.57
CA GLY A 100 -5.99 17.35 -15.87
C GLY A 100 -6.00 18.46 -14.83
N LYS A 101 -7.16 18.99 -14.46
CA LYS A 101 -7.31 20.12 -13.53
C LYS A 101 -7.25 19.73 -12.05
N ILE A 102 -7.14 18.44 -11.72
CA ILE A 102 -7.01 17.97 -10.32
C ILE A 102 -5.58 18.15 -9.78
N THR A 103 -4.66 18.72 -10.55
CA THR A 103 -3.26 18.86 -10.16
C THR A 103 -2.86 20.17 -9.51
N THR A 104 -3.75 21.20 -9.42
CA THR A 104 -3.35 22.49 -8.84
C THR A 104 -4.48 23.18 -8.10
N HIS A 105 -4.60 22.94 -6.80
CA HIS A 105 -5.02 23.96 -5.86
C HIS A 105 -3.91 24.09 -4.81
N GLU A 106 -2.88 24.85 -5.17
CA GLU A 106 -2.11 25.62 -4.21
C GLU A 106 -2.98 26.80 -3.81
N GLU A 107 -3.11 26.98 -2.50
CA GLU A 107 -3.78 28.12 -1.90
C GLU A 107 -3.16 29.42 -2.42
N SER A 108 -3.98 30.26 -3.03
CA SER A 108 -3.67 31.66 -3.30
C SER A 108 -3.73 32.44 -1.99
N GLU A 109 -2.60 32.81 -1.45
CA GLU A 109 -2.49 33.96 -0.56
C GLU A 109 -1.98 35.15 -1.35
N ASP A 110 -2.83 36.14 -1.39
CA ASP A 110 -2.69 37.58 -1.61
C ASP A 110 -1.50 38.13 -2.43
N GLU A 111 -1.92 38.79 -3.53
CA GLU A 111 -1.16 39.71 -4.35
C GLU A 111 -0.60 40.88 -3.54
N VAL A 112 0.70 41.15 -3.70
CA VAL A 112 1.25 42.49 -3.65
C VAL A 112 2.14 42.65 -4.88
N GLU A 113 1.71 43.55 -5.77
CA GLU A 113 2.47 44.05 -6.92
C GLU A 113 3.78 44.69 -6.47
N ASP A 114 4.90 44.39 -7.13
CA ASP A 114 5.90 45.38 -7.43
C ASP A 114 6.70 45.01 -8.70
N ASP A 115 6.86 46.05 -9.49
CA ASP A 115 7.36 46.14 -10.85
C ASP A 115 8.90 46.10 -10.86
N ASP A 116 9.56 45.36 -11.75
CA ASP A 116 10.59 45.81 -12.72
C ASP A 116 11.45 44.66 -13.32
N PRO A 117 12.15 44.87 -14.45
CA PRO A 117 12.22 43.91 -15.57
C PRO A 117 13.54 43.11 -15.72
N PRO A 118 13.79 42.42 -16.84
CA PRO A 118 14.47 41.11 -16.88
C PRO A 118 15.99 41.16 -17.13
N ALA A 119 16.70 40.17 -16.58
CA ALA A 119 18.08 39.87 -17.01
C ALA A 119 18.24 38.40 -17.43
N LYS A 120 18.98 38.22 -18.52
CA LYS A 120 19.27 37.02 -19.29
C LYS A 120 20.15 36.00 -18.55
N PRO A 121 20.20 34.76 -19.01
CA PRO A 121 20.73 33.58 -18.29
C PRO A 121 22.24 33.37 -18.47
N PRO A 122 22.89 32.59 -17.66
CA PRO A 122 23.97 31.74 -18.11
C PRO A 122 23.71 30.23 -17.90
N SER A 123 24.30 29.54 -18.81
CA SER A 123 24.35 28.14 -19.15
C SER A 123 24.93 27.20 -18.08
N ASP A 124 24.46 25.93 -18.21
CA ASP A 124 25.16 24.67 -17.95
C ASP A 124 25.70 24.36 -16.56
N SER A 125 25.12 23.36 -15.96
CA SER A 125 25.71 22.01 -15.74
C SER A 125 24.96 21.16 -14.72
N SER A 126 24.89 19.87 -15.06
CA SER A 126 24.69 18.69 -14.17
C SER A 126 23.30 18.44 -13.58
N VAL A 127 22.64 17.50 -14.23
CA VAL A 127 21.53 16.67 -13.77
C VAL A 127 21.93 15.96 -12.49
N ASP A 128 21.31 16.32 -11.39
CA ASP A 128 21.26 15.48 -10.20
C ASP A 128 19.77 15.29 -9.83
N SER A 129 19.28 14.10 -10.22
CA SER A 129 17.88 13.71 -10.02
C SER A 129 17.71 13.22 -8.58
N SER A 130 17.58 14.13 -7.64
CA SER A 130 17.04 13.80 -6.31
C SER A 130 15.68 14.45 -6.13
N ASN A 131 14.65 13.67 -6.44
CA ASN A 131 13.27 13.98 -6.17
C ASN A 131 13.08 13.99 -4.62
N LYS A 132 13.27 15.15 -4.00
CA LYS A 132 12.89 15.37 -2.60
C LYS A 132 11.38 15.56 -2.52
N VAL A 133 10.64 14.43 -2.43
CA VAL A 133 9.34 14.41 -1.78
C VAL A 133 9.58 14.87 -0.33
N GLY A 134 8.86 15.88 0.12
CA GLY A 134 9.01 16.47 1.45
C GLY A 134 9.03 15.38 2.54
N SER A 135 10.19 15.12 3.09
CA SER A 135 10.41 14.13 4.13
C SER A 135 9.84 14.65 5.43
N LYS A 136 8.60 14.24 5.75
CA LYS A 136 8.21 14.14 7.16
C LYS A 136 9.23 13.18 7.78
N GLU A 137 10.01 13.64 8.77
CA GLU A 137 10.98 12.78 9.44
C GLU A 137 10.23 11.54 9.95
N LEU A 138 10.57 10.38 9.38
CA LEU A 138 10.06 9.10 9.85
C LEU A 138 10.54 8.89 11.28
N GLY A 139 9.71 8.29 12.13
CA GLY A 139 10.09 7.97 13.50
C GLY A 139 11.31 7.06 13.59
N GLN A 140 11.76 6.76 14.80
CA GLN A 140 12.96 5.93 15.02
C GLN A 140 12.62 4.46 15.34
N ALA A 141 11.34 4.11 15.42
CA ALA A 141 10.90 2.76 15.76
C ALA A 141 10.79 1.86 14.54
N ILE A 142 10.77 0.55 14.78
CA ILE A 142 10.46 -0.48 13.78
C ILE A 142 8.96 -0.79 13.85
N PHE A 143 8.26 -0.78 12.73
CA PHE A 143 6.92 -1.34 12.65
C PHE A 143 7.01 -2.87 12.61
N VAL A 144 6.31 -3.56 13.50
CA VAL A 144 6.26 -5.02 13.53
C VAL A 144 4.84 -5.50 13.24
N ALA A 145 4.71 -6.27 12.16
CA ALA A 145 3.50 -6.98 11.80
C ALA A 145 3.70 -8.50 11.97
N HIS A 146 2.62 -9.20 12.30
CA HIS A 146 2.69 -10.64 12.53
C HIS A 146 1.38 -11.35 12.19
N GLY A 147 1.49 -12.65 11.86
CA GLY A 147 0.35 -13.54 11.65
C GLY A 147 -0.35 -13.96 12.95
N LYS A 148 -1.15 -15.02 12.86
CA LYS A 148 -1.94 -15.53 14.00
C LYS A 148 -1.07 -16.18 15.09
N ASN A 149 0.04 -16.82 14.70
CA ASN A 149 0.98 -17.41 15.64
C ASN A 149 1.85 -16.35 16.30
N LYS A 150 1.70 -16.18 17.61
CA LYS A 150 2.43 -15.16 18.40
C LYS A 150 3.81 -15.61 18.88
N LYS A 151 4.15 -16.89 18.82
CA LYS A 151 5.44 -17.36 19.34
C LYS A 151 6.65 -16.74 18.61
N PRO A 152 6.68 -16.64 17.27
CA PRO A 152 7.74 -15.95 16.56
C PRO A 152 7.80 -14.46 16.93
N LEU A 153 6.65 -13.78 17.12
CA LEU A 153 6.61 -12.39 17.57
C LEU A 153 7.31 -12.23 18.93
N GLU A 154 6.99 -13.07 19.92
CA GLU A 154 7.61 -12.99 21.25
C GLU A 154 9.12 -13.23 21.21
N GLN A 155 9.60 -14.06 20.28
CA GLN A 155 11.03 -14.27 20.06
C GLN A 155 11.67 -13.02 19.43
N LEU A 156 11.04 -12.41 18.42
CA LEU A 156 11.50 -11.18 17.80
C LEU A 156 11.58 -10.04 18.84
N LYS A 157 10.53 -9.87 19.66
CA LYS A 157 10.50 -8.86 20.73
C LYS A 157 11.71 -9.00 21.67
N ARG A 158 12.03 -10.22 22.10
CA ARG A 158 13.22 -10.48 22.96
C ARG A 158 14.53 -10.09 22.27
N ILE A 159 14.64 -10.35 20.95
CA ILE A 159 15.82 -9.94 20.18
C ILE A 159 15.91 -8.41 20.17
N LEU A 160 14.83 -7.71 19.80
CA LEU A 160 14.81 -6.26 19.73
C LEU A 160 15.08 -5.61 21.10
N ASP A 161 14.48 -6.13 22.17
CA ASP A 161 14.68 -5.67 23.54
C ASP A 161 16.12 -5.85 24.00
N GLN A 162 16.76 -6.98 23.68
CA GLN A 162 18.16 -7.26 24.02
C GLN A 162 19.11 -6.21 23.43
N PHE A 163 18.80 -5.73 22.22
CA PHE A 163 19.59 -4.70 21.53
C PHE A 163 19.04 -3.28 21.77
N LYS A 164 18.01 -3.11 22.60
CA LYS A 164 17.35 -1.84 22.92
C LYS A 164 16.85 -1.10 21.68
N ILE A 165 16.37 -1.85 20.68
CA ILE A 165 15.84 -1.33 19.43
C ILE A 165 14.34 -1.02 19.64
N PRO A 166 13.90 0.23 19.46
CA PRO A 166 12.48 0.56 19.64
C PRO A 166 11.63 -0.02 18.53
N TYR A 167 10.48 -0.59 18.90
CA TYR A 167 9.51 -1.16 17.94
C TYR A 167 8.07 -0.87 18.39
N LYS A 168 7.14 -0.99 17.44
CA LYS A 168 5.70 -0.87 17.66
C LYS A 168 4.97 -2.03 16.98
N VAL A 169 4.09 -2.68 17.73
CA VAL A 169 3.23 -3.77 17.24
C VAL A 169 1.81 -3.23 17.12
N ALA A 170 1.25 -3.19 15.92
CA ALA A 170 -0.04 -2.53 15.67
C ALA A 170 -1.19 -3.08 16.53
N VAL A 171 -1.21 -4.40 16.78
CA VAL A 171 -2.27 -5.05 17.58
C VAL A 171 -2.17 -4.69 19.07
N GLU A 172 -0.97 -4.43 19.59
CA GLU A 172 -0.73 -4.14 21.01
C GLU A 172 -0.97 -2.69 21.38
N GLU A 173 -0.93 -1.78 20.41
CA GLU A 173 -1.19 -0.36 20.65
C GLU A 173 -2.67 -0.08 20.94
N PRO A 174 -3.01 0.90 21.81
CA PRO A 174 -4.39 1.26 22.09
C PRO A 174 -5.16 1.77 20.88
N ASN A 175 -6.42 1.34 20.71
CA ASN A 175 -7.26 1.79 19.60
C ASN A 175 -7.67 3.26 19.71
N LEU A 176 -7.84 3.78 20.92
CA LEU A 176 -8.28 5.17 21.21
C LEU A 176 -9.54 5.57 20.42
N GLY A 177 -10.45 4.64 20.17
CA GLY A 177 -11.69 4.88 19.42
C GLY A 177 -11.51 5.04 17.91
N ARG A 178 -10.29 4.84 17.36
CA ARG A 178 -9.99 4.98 15.93
C ARG A 178 -10.28 3.67 15.18
N PRO A 179 -10.68 3.74 13.89
CA PRO A 179 -10.71 2.58 13.00
C PRO A 179 -9.33 1.89 12.94
N ILE A 180 -9.30 0.57 12.80
CA ILE A 180 -8.07 -0.22 12.80
C ILE A 180 -7.09 0.26 11.72
N GLY A 181 -7.57 0.54 10.50
CA GLY A 181 -6.72 1.03 9.41
C GLY A 181 -6.07 2.39 9.69
N GLU A 182 -6.78 3.30 10.36
CA GLU A 182 -6.23 4.59 10.76
C GLU A 182 -5.17 4.45 11.86
N LYS A 183 -5.41 3.55 12.82
CA LYS A 183 -4.43 3.20 13.85
C LYS A 183 -3.14 2.66 13.25
N VAL A 184 -3.25 1.65 12.36
CA VAL A 184 -2.08 1.04 11.69
C VAL A 184 -1.30 2.10 10.92
N ARG A 185 -1.99 2.95 10.14
CA ARG A 185 -1.34 4.04 9.39
C ARG A 185 -0.59 5.01 10.31
N THR A 186 -1.19 5.40 11.43
CA THR A 186 -0.55 6.31 12.40
C THR A 186 0.71 5.68 12.99
N ILE A 187 0.63 4.41 13.39
CA ILE A 187 1.77 3.68 13.95
C ILE A 187 2.90 3.56 12.91
N MET A 188 2.55 3.22 11.66
CA MET A 188 3.52 3.14 10.58
C MET A 188 4.22 4.48 10.31
N GLN A 189 3.51 5.61 10.40
CA GLN A 189 4.11 6.94 10.24
C GLN A 189 5.14 7.29 11.33
N ASP A 190 5.04 6.69 12.50
CA ASP A 190 5.98 6.86 13.62
C ASP A 190 7.19 5.90 13.52
N CYS A 191 7.26 5.08 12.49
CA CYS A 191 8.30 4.10 12.24
C CYS A 191 9.11 4.47 10.99
N ASN A 192 10.30 3.90 10.84
CA ASN A 192 11.17 4.18 9.70
C ASN A 192 11.56 2.94 8.88
N CYS A 193 11.17 1.77 9.35
CA CYS A 193 11.31 0.49 8.67
C CYS A 193 10.27 -0.49 9.22
N ALA A 194 10.16 -1.66 8.62
CA ALA A 194 9.25 -2.70 9.07
C ALA A 194 9.93 -4.07 9.17
N ILE A 195 9.42 -4.89 10.07
CA ILE A 195 9.65 -6.34 10.12
C ILE A 195 8.29 -7.01 10.07
N LEU A 196 8.07 -7.90 9.10
CA LEU A 196 6.83 -8.64 8.94
C LEU A 196 7.07 -10.13 9.11
N ILE A 197 6.28 -10.77 9.98
CA ILE A 197 6.39 -12.19 10.32
C ILE A 197 5.25 -12.94 9.66
N PHE A 198 5.56 -13.78 8.70
CA PHE A 198 4.64 -14.62 7.96
C PHE A 198 4.64 -16.02 8.54
N THR A 199 3.54 -16.40 9.19
CA THR A 199 3.33 -17.72 9.80
C THR A 199 2.29 -18.52 9.02
N ALA A 200 2.27 -19.83 9.20
CA ALA A 200 1.31 -20.74 8.60
C ALA A 200 -0.08 -20.58 9.28
N ASP A 201 -0.83 -19.59 8.84
CA ASP A 201 -2.05 -19.13 9.51
C ASP A 201 -3.33 -19.72 8.93
N GLU A 202 -3.35 -20.00 7.63
CA GLU A 202 -4.52 -20.42 6.87
C GLU A 202 -4.20 -21.66 6.02
N GLU A 203 -5.02 -22.69 6.19
CA GLU A 203 -4.91 -23.94 5.47
C GLU A 203 -5.76 -23.89 4.20
N PHE A 204 -5.16 -24.22 3.06
CA PHE A 204 -5.84 -24.38 1.79
C PHE A 204 -5.56 -25.75 1.21
N GLN A 205 -6.55 -26.31 0.53
CA GLN A 205 -6.37 -27.52 -0.26
C GLN A 205 -6.29 -27.16 -1.74
N THR A 206 -5.27 -27.65 -2.41
CA THR A 206 -5.14 -27.55 -3.87
C THR A 206 -6.15 -28.47 -4.56
N LYS A 207 -6.33 -28.28 -5.88
CA LYS A 207 -7.21 -29.16 -6.67
C LYS A 207 -6.73 -30.61 -6.66
N ASP A 208 -5.46 -30.85 -6.41
CA ASP A 208 -4.82 -32.18 -6.35
C ASP A 208 -4.86 -32.79 -4.93
N GLY A 209 -5.51 -32.11 -3.99
CA GLY A 209 -5.68 -32.58 -2.61
C GLY A 209 -4.46 -32.31 -1.70
N GLU A 210 -3.46 -31.57 -2.15
CA GLU A 210 -2.33 -31.18 -1.32
C GLU A 210 -2.71 -30.03 -0.39
N THR A 211 -2.24 -30.08 0.85
CA THR A 211 -2.41 -28.99 1.81
C THR A 211 -1.31 -27.97 1.66
N ILE A 212 -1.69 -26.71 1.45
CA ILE A 212 -0.79 -25.56 1.45
C ILE A 212 -1.13 -24.60 2.58
N TRP A 213 -0.13 -23.97 3.15
CA TRP A 213 -0.29 -22.98 4.20
C TRP A 213 0.00 -21.58 3.70
N ARG A 214 -0.91 -20.66 3.99
CA ARG A 214 -0.76 -19.26 3.62
C ARG A 214 -0.72 -18.36 4.84
N PRO A 215 -0.08 -17.20 4.72
CA PRO A 215 -0.10 -16.22 5.79
C PRO A 215 -1.48 -15.56 5.90
N SER A 216 -1.74 -14.94 7.03
CA SER A 216 -2.92 -14.09 7.25
C SER A 216 -2.96 -12.94 6.23
N GLU A 217 -4.15 -12.66 5.69
CA GLU A 217 -4.37 -11.54 4.76
C GLU A 217 -3.92 -10.19 5.34
N ASN A 218 -4.10 -9.98 6.65
CA ASN A 218 -3.72 -8.73 7.31
C ASN A 218 -2.23 -8.43 7.15
N VAL A 219 -1.36 -9.43 7.38
CA VAL A 219 0.09 -9.28 7.23
C VAL A 219 0.48 -9.00 5.77
N VAL A 220 -0.27 -9.55 4.81
CA VAL A 220 -0.09 -9.28 3.38
C VAL A 220 -0.42 -7.81 3.04
N TYR A 221 -1.53 -7.27 3.58
CA TYR A 221 -1.87 -5.85 3.43
C TYR A 221 -0.84 -4.93 4.08
N GLU A 222 -0.35 -5.30 5.26
CA GLU A 222 0.68 -4.54 5.97
C GLU A 222 2.02 -4.55 5.22
N LEU A 223 2.36 -5.65 4.51
CA LEU A 223 3.51 -5.70 3.62
C LEU A 223 3.41 -4.69 2.47
N GLY A 224 2.25 -4.60 1.82
CA GLY A 224 2.01 -3.63 0.76
C GLY A 224 2.17 -2.19 1.26
N ALA A 225 1.61 -1.87 2.42
CA ALA A 225 1.73 -0.56 3.05
C ALA A 225 3.18 -0.24 3.47
N ALA A 226 3.88 -1.22 4.06
CA ALA A 226 5.28 -1.08 4.47
C ALA A 226 6.22 -0.85 3.27
N GLY A 227 6.03 -1.59 2.18
CA GLY A 227 6.79 -1.41 0.94
C GLY A 227 6.61 -0.02 0.34
N TYR A 228 5.37 0.52 0.38
CA TYR A 228 5.10 1.88 -0.06
C TYR A 228 5.75 2.95 0.82
N LEU A 229 5.67 2.79 2.15
CA LEU A 229 6.15 3.80 3.10
C LEU A 229 7.67 3.78 3.29
N TYR A 230 8.27 2.60 3.32
CA TYR A 230 9.67 2.42 3.70
C TYR A 230 10.57 1.98 2.55
N GLY A 231 10.01 1.67 1.38
CA GLY A 231 10.75 1.17 0.23
C GLY A 231 11.51 -0.11 0.56
N ASN A 232 12.82 -0.11 0.37
CA ASN A 232 13.69 -1.27 0.61
C ASN A 232 13.99 -1.55 2.09
N ARG A 233 13.41 -0.78 3.03
CA ARG A 233 13.66 -0.94 4.47
C ARG A 233 12.59 -1.84 5.13
N VAL A 234 12.39 -3.01 4.55
CA VAL A 234 11.42 -4.01 5.01
C VAL A 234 12.11 -5.36 5.14
N VAL A 235 12.09 -5.92 6.34
CA VAL A 235 12.56 -7.30 6.61
C VAL A 235 11.36 -8.23 6.60
N ILE A 236 11.42 -9.28 5.80
CA ILE A 236 10.41 -10.32 5.73
C ILE A 236 10.95 -11.57 6.43
N LEU A 237 10.26 -12.02 7.46
CA LEU A 237 10.53 -13.26 8.18
C LEU A 237 9.45 -14.27 7.80
N LYS A 238 9.83 -15.37 7.15
CA LYS A 238 8.90 -16.35 6.60
C LYS A 238 9.10 -17.72 7.23
N GLU A 239 8.04 -18.27 7.83
CA GLU A 239 8.01 -19.66 8.27
C GLU A 239 8.14 -20.59 7.05
N ASP A 240 8.97 -21.63 7.14
CA ASP A 240 9.34 -22.50 6.02
C ASP A 240 8.13 -23.13 5.30
N THR A 241 7.11 -23.49 6.07
CA THR A 241 5.87 -24.10 5.55
C THR A 241 4.94 -23.14 4.81
N VAL A 242 5.17 -21.83 4.91
CA VAL A 242 4.32 -20.82 4.27
C VAL A 242 4.58 -20.75 2.78
N GLU A 243 3.55 -20.83 1.98
CA GLU A 243 3.57 -20.51 0.57
C GLU A 243 3.15 -19.06 0.33
N PHE A 244 4.03 -18.31 -0.30
CA PHE A 244 3.71 -16.95 -0.73
C PHE A 244 2.83 -16.94 -1.98
N PRO A 245 1.90 -16.00 -2.10
CA PRO A 245 1.26 -15.68 -3.36
C PRO A 245 2.32 -15.42 -4.45
N THR A 246 1.98 -15.73 -5.69
CA THR A 246 2.91 -15.64 -6.84
C THR A 246 3.61 -14.29 -6.96
N ASN A 247 2.93 -13.21 -6.61
CA ASN A 247 3.44 -11.84 -6.68
C ASN A 247 4.55 -11.52 -5.65
N PHE A 248 4.77 -12.39 -4.67
CA PHE A 248 5.79 -12.20 -3.62
C PHE A 248 6.98 -13.16 -3.73
N LYS A 249 7.01 -14.01 -4.76
CA LYS A 249 8.08 -15.02 -4.92
C LYS A 249 9.47 -14.41 -5.10
N ASP A 250 9.54 -13.19 -5.64
CA ASP A 250 10.80 -12.49 -5.91
C ASP A 250 11.27 -11.61 -4.74
N LEU A 251 10.51 -11.53 -3.65
CA LEU A 251 10.93 -10.80 -2.47
C LEU A 251 11.98 -11.58 -1.68
N GLY A 252 13.05 -10.88 -1.29
CA GLY A 252 14.02 -11.42 -0.35
C GLY A 252 13.39 -11.62 1.03
N TYR A 253 13.62 -12.77 1.65
CA TYR A 253 13.15 -13.08 2.99
C TYR A 253 14.17 -13.89 3.77
N ILE A 254 14.07 -13.83 5.10
CA ILE A 254 14.77 -14.71 6.02
C ILE A 254 13.81 -15.83 6.41
N SER A 255 14.15 -17.07 6.09
CA SER A 255 13.33 -18.21 6.45
C SER A 255 13.63 -18.68 7.89
N PHE A 256 12.61 -19.22 8.57
CA PHE A 256 12.76 -19.83 9.88
C PHE A 256 11.87 -21.07 10.01
N ASP A 257 12.39 -22.07 10.73
CA ASP A 257 11.61 -23.25 11.09
C ASP A 257 10.51 -22.88 12.11
N LYS A 258 9.42 -23.62 12.11
CA LYS A 258 8.26 -23.38 12.98
C LYS A 258 8.67 -23.05 14.41
N ASP A 259 8.15 -21.94 14.92
CA ASP A 259 8.40 -21.46 16.29
C ASP A 259 9.89 -21.25 16.66
N GLN A 260 10.84 -21.22 15.70
CA GLN A 260 12.27 -21.07 15.95
C GLN A 260 12.90 -19.82 15.32
N LEU A 261 12.14 -18.72 15.26
CA LEU A 261 12.62 -17.46 14.69
C LEU A 261 13.88 -16.96 15.40
N ALA A 262 14.06 -17.25 16.69
CA ALA A 262 15.23 -16.83 17.44
C ALA A 262 16.56 -17.34 16.85
N ALA A 263 16.55 -18.44 16.11
CA ALA A 263 17.75 -18.94 15.40
C ALA A 263 18.25 -17.96 14.33
N GLN A 264 17.36 -17.09 13.81
CA GLN A 264 17.67 -16.12 12.76
C GLN A 264 18.07 -14.72 13.30
N SER A 265 18.31 -14.60 14.62
CA SER A 265 18.58 -13.32 15.28
C SER A 265 19.72 -12.52 14.63
N MET A 266 20.80 -13.20 14.23
CA MET A 266 21.94 -12.53 13.59
C MET A 266 21.64 -12.02 12.19
N GLU A 267 20.80 -12.74 11.43
CA GLU A 267 20.35 -12.31 10.10
C GLU A 267 19.46 -11.05 10.24
N VAL A 268 18.53 -11.07 11.19
CA VAL A 268 17.67 -9.90 11.47
C VAL A 268 18.52 -8.68 11.84
N ILE A 269 19.49 -8.84 12.74
CA ILE A 269 20.36 -7.73 13.15
C ILE A 269 21.22 -7.24 11.97
N ARG A 270 21.68 -8.12 11.08
CA ARG A 270 22.43 -7.75 9.88
C ARG A 270 21.61 -6.85 8.97
N GLU A 271 20.34 -7.19 8.73
CA GLU A 271 19.43 -6.33 7.96
C GLU A 271 19.25 -4.96 8.61
N LEU A 272 19.03 -4.92 9.94
CA LEU A 272 18.87 -3.67 10.67
C LEU A 272 20.13 -2.80 10.68
N ILE A 273 21.31 -3.40 10.65
CA ILE A 273 22.59 -2.68 10.45
C ILE A 273 22.62 -2.10 9.03
N GLY A 274 22.25 -2.88 8.01
CA GLY A 274 22.17 -2.43 6.63
C GLY A 274 21.23 -1.23 6.44
N PHE A 275 20.13 -1.18 7.21
CA PHE A 275 19.21 -0.04 7.22
C PHE A 275 19.71 1.16 8.05
N GLY A 276 20.83 1.01 8.77
CA GLY A 276 21.35 2.05 9.66
C GLY A 276 20.55 2.24 10.95
N ILE A 277 19.69 1.28 11.31
CA ILE A 277 18.93 1.27 12.58
C ILE A 277 19.86 0.92 13.73
N VAL A 278 20.70 -0.08 13.54
CA VAL A 278 21.73 -0.49 14.49
C VAL A 278 23.07 0.05 14.02
N LYS A 279 23.75 0.80 14.89
CA LYS A 279 25.09 1.30 14.62
C LYS A 279 26.09 0.54 15.48
N ILE A 280 27.11 -0.02 14.85
CA ILE A 280 28.23 -0.62 15.55
C ILE A 280 29.21 0.50 15.80
N SER A 281 29.39 0.93 17.07
CA SER A 281 30.49 1.82 17.46
C SER A 281 31.74 0.99 17.67
N THR A 282 32.79 1.25 16.90
CA THR A 282 34.14 0.74 17.09
C THR A 282 34.91 1.60 18.06
#